data_a7f399dd7fb2d1f16a989b21f7ab0780
#
_entry.id   a7f399dd7fb2d1f16a989b21f7ab0780
#
_cell.length_a   1.000
_cell.length_b   1.000
_cell.length_c   1.000
_cell.angle_alpha   90.00
_cell.angle_beta   90.00
_cell.angle_gamma   90.00
#
_symmetry.space_group_name_H-M   'P 1'
#
loop_
_entity.id
_entity.type
_entity.pdbx_description
1 polymer ?
#
loop_
_entity_poly.entity_id
_entity_poly.type
_entity_poly.pdbx_seq_one_letter_code
_entity_poly.pdbx_strand_id
1 'polypeptide(L)'
;MASLRKHIKPKTRIKHNIAYETVWLDHFETTKNGKKVFGECRFNPETNPPIRQIVLSADQSDSEAFKTYVHEIFHAIETEYEIQIPHKIIEALEVAILRFLKLNGFLK
;
A
#
# COMPACT_ATOMS: atom_id res chain seq x y z
N MET A 1 3.33 -14.64 17.96
CA MET A 1 2.47 -14.42 16.79
C MET A 1 3.28 -13.74 15.69
N ALA A 2 3.15 -14.23 14.48
CA ALA A 2 3.88 -13.61 13.36
C ALA A 2 3.33 -12.22 13.05
N SER A 3 4.20 -11.25 12.94
CA SER A 3 3.82 -9.88 12.59
C SER A 3 3.46 -9.79 11.11
N LEU A 4 2.33 -9.18 10.79
CA LEU A 4 1.94 -8.92 9.40
C LEU A 4 2.91 -7.95 8.73
N ARG A 5 3.59 -7.12 9.52
CA ARG A 5 4.55 -6.14 9.01
C ARG A 5 5.68 -6.79 8.22
N LYS A 6 6.07 -8.01 8.58
CA LYS A 6 7.12 -8.75 7.85
C LYS A 6 6.73 -9.08 6.42
N HIS A 7 5.45 -9.06 6.09
CA HIS A 7 4.97 -9.31 4.73
C HIS A 7 4.96 -8.06 3.86
N ILE A 8 5.24 -6.90 4.45
CA ILE A 8 5.38 -5.65 3.71
C ILE A 8 6.80 -5.63 3.13
N LYS A 9 6.89 -5.70 1.82
CA LYS A 9 8.18 -5.79 1.15
C LYS A 9 8.88 -4.44 1.07
N PRO A 10 10.23 -4.39 1.18
CA PRO A 10 10.97 -3.14 0.94
C PRO A 10 10.78 -2.61 -0.48
N LYS A 11 10.60 -3.53 -1.44
CA LYS A 11 10.25 -3.18 -2.82
C LYS A 11 9.15 -4.10 -3.29
N THR A 12 8.10 -3.51 -3.84
CA THR A 12 6.95 -4.26 -4.35
C THR A 12 6.90 -4.09 -5.86
N ARG A 13 7.00 -5.21 -6.56
CA ARG A 13 6.94 -5.20 -8.01
C ARG A 13 5.51 -5.16 -8.48
N ILE A 14 5.16 -4.11 -9.25
CA ILE A 14 3.81 -3.92 -9.77
C ILE A 14 3.70 -4.45 -11.19
N LYS A 15 4.74 -4.24 -12.00
CA LYS A 15 4.91 -4.82 -13.33
C LYS A 15 6.30 -5.43 -13.39
N HIS A 16 6.58 -6.17 -14.46
CA HIS A 16 7.83 -6.92 -14.60
C HIS A 16 9.07 -6.11 -14.25
N ASN A 17 9.20 -4.88 -14.74
CA ASN A 17 10.37 -4.03 -14.52
C ASN A 17 10.07 -2.79 -13.67
N ILE A 18 8.93 -2.77 -13.00
CA ILE A 18 8.50 -1.59 -12.25
C ILE A 18 8.20 -1.98 -10.81
N ALA A 19 8.97 -1.41 -9.88
CA ALA A 19 8.80 -1.67 -8.45
C ALA A 19 8.63 -0.35 -7.70
N TYR A 20 7.83 -0.41 -6.65
CA TYR A 20 7.65 0.69 -5.71
C TYR A 20 8.43 0.40 -4.45
N GLU A 21 9.17 1.40 -3.97
CA GLU A 21 9.91 1.33 -2.72
C GLU A 21 8.98 1.64 -1.56
N THR A 22 9.07 0.84 -0.50
CA THR A 22 8.33 1.12 0.74
C THR A 22 9.15 2.06 1.62
N VAL A 23 8.53 3.16 2.01
CA VAL A 23 9.15 4.17 2.88
C VAL A 23 8.32 4.27 4.16
N TRP A 24 8.98 4.09 5.30
CA TRP A 24 8.34 4.22 6.61
C TRP A 24 8.66 5.59 7.18
N LEU A 25 7.64 6.31 7.59
CA LEU A 25 7.80 7.60 8.23
C LEU A 25 7.16 7.58 9.61
N ASP A 26 7.89 8.11 10.60
CA ASP A 26 7.34 8.26 11.94
C ASP A 26 6.31 9.38 11.92
N HIS A 27 5.20 9.14 12.60
CA HIS A 27 4.14 10.15 12.77
C HIS A 27 3.59 10.71 11.44
N PHE A 28 3.75 9.94 10.35
CA PHE A 28 3.18 10.38 9.08
C PHE A 28 1.67 10.19 9.10
N GLU A 29 0.97 11.27 8.87
CA GLU A 29 -0.46 11.23 8.60
C GLU A 29 -0.81 12.39 7.69
N THR A 30 -1.81 12.21 6.86
CA THR A 30 -2.34 13.26 6.02
C THR A 30 -3.86 13.19 6.05
N THR A 31 -4.52 14.21 5.54
CA THR A 31 -5.98 14.26 5.54
C THR A 31 -6.48 14.26 4.11
N LYS A 32 -7.37 13.33 3.80
CA LYS A 32 -8.09 13.30 2.53
C LYS A 32 -9.58 13.28 2.82
N ASN A 33 -10.29 14.22 2.25
CA ASN A 33 -11.74 14.33 2.43
C ASN A 33 -12.15 14.34 3.91
N GLY A 34 -11.37 15.03 4.75
CA GLY A 34 -11.64 15.13 6.18
C GLY A 34 -11.27 13.92 7.00
N LYS A 35 -10.69 12.89 6.39
CA LYS A 35 -10.28 11.66 7.09
C LYS A 35 -8.76 11.58 7.15
N LYS A 36 -8.25 11.15 8.32
CA LYS A 36 -6.83 10.86 8.46
C LYS A 36 -6.48 9.60 7.70
N VAL A 37 -5.39 9.65 6.96
CA VAL A 37 -4.84 8.48 6.28
C VAL A 37 -3.39 8.29 6.72
N PHE A 38 -2.95 7.04 6.79
CA PHE A 38 -1.64 6.68 7.31
C PHE A 38 -0.74 6.08 6.23
N GLY A 39 -1.07 6.35 4.99
CA GLY A 39 -0.27 5.91 3.85
C GLY A 39 -0.52 6.77 2.64
N GLU A 40 0.39 6.66 1.68
CA GLU A 40 0.33 7.43 0.45
C GLU A 40 1.09 6.69 -0.64
N CYS A 41 0.56 6.71 -1.85
CA CYS A 41 1.28 6.23 -3.03
C CYS A 41 1.84 7.45 -3.74
N ARG A 42 3.17 7.53 -3.86
CA ARG A 42 3.86 8.65 -4.50
C ARG A 42 4.43 8.22 -5.83
N PHE A 43 4.09 8.96 -6.86
CA PHE A 43 4.58 8.72 -8.20
C PHE A 43 4.96 10.06 -8.85
N ASN A 44 6.21 10.14 -9.32
CA ASN A 44 6.65 11.29 -10.10
C ASN A 44 7.49 10.79 -11.28
N PRO A 45 6.93 10.81 -12.50
CA PRO A 45 7.63 10.32 -13.67
C PRO A 45 8.70 11.29 -14.19
N GLU A 46 8.70 12.55 -13.71
CA GLU A 46 9.58 13.59 -14.23
C GLU A 46 10.97 13.57 -13.60
N THR A 47 11.16 12.83 -12.52
CA THR A 47 12.48 12.67 -11.91
C THR A 47 13.26 11.58 -12.65
N ASN A 48 14.59 11.57 -12.47
CA ASN A 48 15.45 10.56 -13.08
C ASN A 48 16.35 9.93 -12.01
N PRO A 49 16.07 8.69 -11.57
CA PRO A 49 14.94 7.84 -12.02
C PRO A 49 13.59 8.34 -11.51
N PRO A 50 12.49 7.91 -12.12
CA PRO A 50 11.17 8.27 -11.63
C PRO A 50 10.96 7.84 -10.18
N ILE A 51 10.24 8.67 -9.41
CA ILE A 51 9.91 8.32 -8.03
C ILE A 51 8.69 7.42 -8.02
N ARG A 52 8.81 6.25 -7.35
CA ARG A 52 7.73 5.32 -7.13
C ARG A 52 7.85 4.79 -5.71
N GLN A 53 6.96 5.26 -4.83
CA GLN A 53 7.04 4.95 -3.40
C GLN A 53 5.67 4.65 -2.83
N ILE A 54 5.64 3.68 -1.92
CA ILE A 54 4.52 3.45 -1.03
C ILE A 54 4.98 3.93 0.35
N VAL A 55 4.38 5.00 0.84
CA VAL A 55 4.75 5.61 2.11
C VAL A 55 3.76 5.14 3.18
N LEU A 56 4.29 4.66 4.29
CA LEU A 56 3.49 4.13 5.38
C LEU A 56 3.89 4.80 6.69
N SER A 57 2.90 5.10 7.52
CA SER A 57 3.18 5.57 8.87
C SER A 57 3.64 4.39 9.73
N ALA A 58 4.74 4.59 10.46
CA ALA A 58 5.25 3.60 11.41
C ALA A 58 4.39 3.50 12.67
N ASP A 59 3.52 4.47 12.92
CA ASP A 59 2.68 4.56 14.12
C ASP A 59 1.43 3.68 14.07
N GLN A 60 1.29 2.85 13.05
CA GLN A 60 0.15 1.94 12.91
C GLN A 60 0.46 0.60 13.56
N SER A 61 -0.60 -0.11 13.99
CA SER A 61 -0.45 -1.52 14.33
C SER A 61 0.00 -2.29 13.09
N ASP A 62 0.57 -3.47 13.28
CA ASP A 62 1.01 -4.30 12.16
C ASP A 62 -0.13 -4.64 11.20
N SER A 63 -1.30 -4.93 11.74
CA SER A 63 -2.48 -5.24 10.94
C SER A 63 -2.94 -4.02 10.12
N GLU A 64 -2.98 -2.84 10.75
CA GLU A 64 -3.35 -1.62 10.05
C GLU A 64 -2.32 -1.22 8.99
N ALA A 65 -1.03 -1.39 9.30
CA ALA A 65 0.03 -1.10 8.35
C ALA A 65 -0.08 -1.99 7.11
N PHE A 66 -0.35 -3.28 7.31
CA PHE A 66 -0.51 -4.20 6.19
C PHE A 66 -1.73 -3.84 5.35
N LYS A 67 -2.84 -3.48 5.98
CA LYS A 67 -4.05 -3.04 5.28
C LYS A 67 -3.78 -1.77 4.46
N THR A 68 -3.07 -0.80 5.05
CA THR A 68 -2.68 0.42 4.35
C THR A 68 -1.77 0.12 3.16
N TYR A 69 -0.83 -0.81 3.35
CA TYR A 69 0.07 -1.25 2.30
C TYR A 69 -0.71 -1.81 1.09
N VAL A 70 -1.67 -2.69 1.34
CA VAL A 70 -2.53 -3.25 0.28
C VAL A 70 -3.31 -2.15 -0.44
N HIS A 71 -3.84 -1.21 0.33
CA HIS A 71 -4.57 -0.06 -0.22
C HIS A 71 -3.70 0.73 -1.21
N GLU A 72 -2.45 1.04 -0.80
CA GLU A 72 -1.55 1.80 -1.65
C GLU A 72 -1.05 1.00 -2.86
N ILE A 73 -0.98 -0.33 -2.75
CA ILE A 73 -0.69 -1.17 -3.90
C ILE A 73 -1.75 -1.00 -4.98
N PHE A 74 -3.02 -0.93 -4.61
CA PHE A 74 -4.09 -0.69 -5.59
C PHE A 74 -3.91 0.64 -6.30
N HIS A 75 -3.48 1.69 -5.60
CA HIS A 75 -3.20 2.97 -6.23
C HIS A 75 -1.99 2.89 -7.17
N ALA A 76 -0.97 2.13 -6.81
CA ALA A 76 0.17 1.89 -7.70
C ALA A 76 -0.27 1.16 -8.97
N ILE A 77 -1.16 0.17 -8.83
CA ILE A 77 -1.74 -0.54 -9.98
C ILE A 77 -2.51 0.42 -10.88
N GLU A 78 -3.33 1.28 -10.30
CA GLU A 78 -4.05 2.28 -11.08
C GLU A 78 -3.09 3.13 -11.91
N THR A 79 -2.01 3.57 -11.28
CA THR A 79 -1.02 4.43 -11.93
C THR A 79 -0.32 3.70 -13.08
N GLU A 80 0.19 2.48 -12.82
CA GLU A 80 1.02 1.80 -13.81
C GLU A 80 0.22 1.16 -14.94
N TYR A 81 -1.04 0.84 -14.71
CA TYR A 81 -1.91 0.26 -15.73
C TYR A 81 -2.86 1.29 -16.33
N GLU A 82 -2.77 2.54 -15.90
CA GLU A 82 -3.60 3.64 -16.39
C GLU A 82 -5.08 3.33 -16.32
N ILE A 83 -5.51 2.81 -15.19
CA ILE A 83 -6.92 2.50 -14.91
C ILE A 83 -7.36 3.25 -13.68
N GLN A 84 -8.66 3.36 -13.50
CA GLN A 84 -9.25 3.91 -12.29
C GLN A 84 -10.12 2.87 -11.63
N ILE A 85 -9.86 2.63 -10.36
CA ILE A 85 -10.67 1.71 -9.54
C ILE A 85 -11.45 2.59 -8.58
N PRO A 86 -12.79 2.56 -8.58
CA PRO A 86 -13.55 3.33 -7.61
C PRO A 86 -13.06 3.06 -6.20
N HIS A 87 -12.88 4.11 -5.39
CA HIS A 87 -12.31 3.98 -4.05
C HIS A 87 -13.11 3.00 -3.18
N LYS A 88 -14.42 2.98 -3.35
CA LYS A 88 -15.31 2.04 -2.68
C LYS A 88 -14.94 0.58 -2.99
N ILE A 89 -14.52 0.31 -4.23
CA ILE A 89 -14.11 -1.03 -4.65
C ILE A 89 -12.75 -1.37 -4.03
N ILE A 90 -11.82 -0.41 -4.00
CA ILE A 90 -10.53 -0.62 -3.34
C ILE A 90 -10.73 -0.99 -1.87
N GLU A 91 -11.59 -0.26 -1.16
CA GLU A 91 -11.86 -0.53 0.24
C GLU A 91 -12.44 -1.94 0.46
N ALA A 92 -13.37 -2.36 -0.40
CA ALA A 92 -13.94 -3.71 -0.31
C ALA A 92 -12.91 -4.78 -0.62
N LEU A 93 -12.08 -4.57 -1.64
CA LEU A 93 -11.07 -5.54 -2.04
C LEU A 93 -9.97 -5.70 -1.00
N GLU A 94 -9.53 -4.62 -0.36
CA GLU A 94 -8.47 -4.74 0.66
C GLU A 94 -8.93 -5.60 1.83
N VAL A 95 -10.19 -5.46 2.26
CA VAL A 95 -10.75 -6.29 3.32
C VAL A 95 -10.87 -7.75 2.86
N ALA A 96 -11.40 -7.96 1.67
CA ALA A 96 -11.62 -9.29 1.13
C ALA A 96 -10.31 -10.05 0.90
N ILE A 97 -9.30 -9.37 0.34
CA ILE A 97 -8.00 -9.98 0.08
C ILE A 97 -7.31 -10.34 1.38
N LEU A 98 -7.34 -9.45 2.36
CA LEU A 98 -6.72 -9.71 3.66
C LEU A 98 -7.35 -10.94 4.32
N ARG A 99 -8.67 -11.04 4.29
CA ARG A 99 -9.39 -12.19 4.83
C ARG A 99 -9.04 -13.47 4.06
N PHE A 100 -9.02 -13.40 2.74
CA PHE A 100 -8.63 -14.54 1.89
C PHE A 100 -7.25 -15.06 2.25
N LEU A 101 -6.27 -14.17 2.39
CA LEU A 101 -4.91 -14.54 2.71
C LEU A 101 -4.80 -15.19 4.08
N LYS A 102 -5.53 -14.67 5.07
CA LYS A 102 -5.55 -15.25 6.42
C LYS A 102 -6.22 -16.61 6.44
N LEU A 103 -7.38 -16.75 5.78
CA LEU A 103 -8.14 -18.00 5.78
C LEU A 103 -7.39 -19.14 5.10
N ASN A 104 -6.54 -18.82 4.15
CA ASN A 104 -5.80 -19.83 3.38
C ASN A 104 -4.34 -19.98 3.82
N GLY A 105 -3.98 -19.39 4.94
CA GLY A 105 -2.66 -19.58 5.53
C GLY A 105 -1.51 -18.88 4.85
N PHE A 106 -1.78 -17.92 3.97
CA PHE A 106 -0.71 -17.14 3.33
C PHE A 106 -0.06 -16.15 4.29
N LEU A 107 -0.81 -15.69 5.29
CA LEU A 107 -0.30 -14.78 6.31
C LEU A 107 -0.21 -15.53 7.64
N LYS A 108 1.01 -15.83 8.03
CA LYS A 108 1.25 -16.54 9.30
C LYS A 108 2.29 -15.80 10.13
#